data_7a4d073770bbcf76cd752dfcb6d1bca5
#
_entry.id   7a4d073770bbcf76cd752dfcb6d1bca5
#
_cell.length_a   1.000
_cell.length_b   1.000
_cell.length_c   1.000
_cell.angle_alpha   90.00
_cell.angle_beta   90.00
_cell.angle_gamma   90.00
#
_symmetry.space_group_name_H-M   'P 1'
#
loop_
_entity.id
_entity.type
_entity.pdbx_description
1 polymer ?
#
loop_
_entity_poly.entity_id
_entity_poly.type
_entity_poly.pdbx_seq_one_letter_code
_entity_poly.pdbx_strand_id
1 'polypeptide(L)'
;MGDSFHPSLSDLPTPIAFVLDEFLRAPDAFRALWRMVDAAEIITRFFAITVLSDLLRQRGEFPEPVRNVLTENLEXPTFGAWXELLAVAVDNLPRGKEGARCFVAXLPSFVRDRWLPALGGGEDPPEEKLIALRNLLAHAGRLPDVQARKLRKAHRKRFEALIGGMAFLTEYDLVACDREACDREEGILQLKGLPDPGQAFPKFKGHLSFAPQPERVYLVRGGEGLDLFPLHAFTDILQWRGEEFKPVGEAAPQIYFRVSRKGYLEYISFSDRAAFSHLGEEAYQRFQEIFRLEEWRARQ
;
A
#
# COMPACT_ATOMS: atom_id res chain seq x y z
N MET A 1 -8.30 31.77 -7.04
CA MET A 1 -7.54 30.63 -6.52
C MET A 1 -8.55 29.54 -6.26
N GLY A 2 -8.61 28.53 -7.10
CA GLY A 2 -9.52 27.41 -6.88
C GLY A 2 -8.97 26.56 -5.74
N ASP A 3 -9.75 26.41 -4.69
CA ASP A 3 -9.43 25.45 -3.64
C ASP A 3 -9.33 24.07 -4.30
N SER A 4 -8.11 23.59 -4.45
CA SER A 4 -7.93 22.22 -4.88
C SER A 4 -8.47 21.33 -3.74
N PHE A 5 -9.60 20.71 -3.98
CA PHE A 5 -10.22 19.79 -3.02
C PHE A 5 -9.26 18.60 -2.83
N HIS A 6 -8.55 18.61 -1.73
CA HIS A 6 -7.78 17.45 -1.33
C HIS A 6 -8.58 16.69 -0.28
N PRO A 7 -8.65 15.37 -0.38
CA PRO A 7 -9.27 14.61 0.71
C PRO A 7 -8.52 14.92 1.99
N SER A 8 -9.25 15.09 3.08
CA SER A 8 -8.61 15.26 4.38
C SER A 8 -7.80 14.00 4.72
N LEU A 9 -6.61 14.17 5.28
CA LEU A 9 -5.83 13.02 5.74
C LEU A 9 -6.62 12.17 6.73
N SER A 10 -7.49 12.80 7.53
CA SER A 10 -8.34 12.07 8.49
C SER A 10 -9.32 11.10 7.83
N ASP A 11 -9.60 11.29 6.54
CA ASP A 11 -10.61 10.51 5.82
C ASP A 11 -10.01 9.41 4.94
N LEU A 12 -8.67 9.35 4.86
CA LEU A 12 -7.96 8.37 4.05
C LEU A 12 -7.52 7.16 4.90
N PRO A 13 -7.39 5.97 4.28
CA PRO A 13 -6.76 4.84 4.96
C PRO A 13 -5.39 5.21 5.54
N THR A 14 -5.11 4.78 6.76
CA THR A 14 -3.90 5.14 7.50
C THR A 14 -2.60 4.96 6.70
N PRO A 15 -2.38 3.87 5.94
CA PRO A 15 -1.15 3.75 5.16
C PRO A 15 -0.93 4.89 4.18
N ILE A 16 -2.01 5.40 3.59
CA ILE A 16 -1.96 6.51 2.65
C ILE A 16 -1.82 7.83 3.40
N ALA A 17 -2.64 8.03 4.46
CA ALA A 17 -2.59 9.24 5.27
C ALA A 17 -1.19 9.50 5.82
N PHE A 18 -0.52 8.44 6.32
CA PHE A 18 0.81 8.54 6.91
C PHE A 18 1.85 9.06 5.92
N VAL A 19 1.95 8.44 4.74
CA VAL A 19 2.99 8.85 3.78
C VAL A 19 2.71 10.22 3.16
N LEU A 20 1.44 10.61 3.06
CA LEU A 20 1.08 11.95 2.62
C LEU A 20 1.40 13.00 3.67
N ASP A 21 1.18 12.71 4.95
CA ASP A 21 1.57 13.62 6.05
C ASP A 21 3.09 13.86 6.04
N GLU A 22 3.88 12.80 5.88
CA GLU A 22 5.34 12.93 5.76
C GLU A 22 5.76 13.81 4.58
N PHE A 23 5.09 13.65 3.43
CA PHE A 23 5.33 14.48 2.26
C PHE A 23 5.01 15.95 2.54
N LEU A 24 3.85 16.21 3.15
CA LEU A 24 3.40 17.59 3.43
C LEU A 24 4.29 18.29 4.45
N ARG A 25 4.82 17.56 5.44
CA ARG A 25 5.67 18.11 6.50
C ARG A 25 7.17 18.14 6.14
N ALA A 26 7.55 17.71 4.95
CA ALA A 26 8.96 17.63 4.57
C ALA A 26 9.65 19.00 4.67
N PRO A 27 10.75 19.12 5.43
CA PRO A 27 11.33 20.43 5.79
C PRO A 27 12.05 21.13 4.65
N ASP A 28 12.49 20.41 3.62
CA ASP A 28 13.22 20.98 2.51
C ASP A 28 12.84 20.33 1.18
N ALA A 29 13.32 20.89 0.08
CA ALA A 29 12.96 20.44 -1.25
C ALA A 29 13.45 19.02 -1.56
N PHE A 30 14.65 18.67 -1.11
CA PHE A 30 15.22 17.34 -1.37
C PHE A 30 14.45 16.26 -0.61
N ARG A 31 14.17 16.50 0.67
CA ARG A 31 13.36 15.56 1.46
C ARG A 31 11.93 15.46 0.93
N ALA A 32 11.35 16.57 0.49
CA ALA A 32 10.01 16.55 -0.10
C ALA A 32 9.94 15.67 -1.36
N LEU A 33 11.00 15.68 -2.20
CA LEU A 33 11.07 14.80 -3.37
C LEU A 33 11.14 13.32 -2.95
N TRP A 34 11.97 12.99 -1.97
CA TRP A 34 12.04 11.62 -1.44
C TRP A 34 10.69 11.19 -0.87
N ARG A 35 10.06 12.02 -0.02
CA ARG A 35 8.77 11.69 0.57
C ARG A 35 7.65 11.55 -0.48
N MET A 36 7.74 12.32 -1.56
CA MET A 36 6.81 12.19 -2.69
C MET A 36 6.97 10.82 -3.37
N VAL A 37 8.19 10.40 -3.61
CA VAL A 37 8.49 9.08 -4.22
C VAL A 37 8.07 7.95 -3.27
N ASP A 38 8.40 8.06 -1.99
CA ASP A 38 7.99 7.09 -0.98
C ASP A 38 6.46 6.96 -0.93
N ALA A 39 5.76 8.11 -0.94
CA ALA A 39 4.30 8.11 -0.94
C ALA A 39 3.74 7.44 -2.20
N ALA A 40 4.31 7.76 -3.37
CA ALA A 40 3.88 7.12 -4.62
C ALA A 40 4.10 5.60 -4.58
N GLU A 41 5.22 5.15 -4.04
CA GLU A 41 5.49 3.71 -3.92
C GLU A 41 4.51 3.01 -2.98
N ILE A 42 4.29 3.56 -1.78
CA ILE A 42 3.37 2.96 -0.80
C ILE A 42 1.93 2.95 -1.33
N ILE A 43 1.50 4.05 -1.96
CA ILE A 43 0.16 4.13 -2.55
C ILE A 43 0.02 3.09 -3.68
N THR A 44 1.06 2.94 -4.52
CA THR A 44 1.05 1.91 -5.58
C THR A 44 0.92 0.51 -4.99
N ARG A 45 1.65 0.21 -3.92
CA ARG A 45 1.53 -1.09 -3.22
C ARG A 45 0.12 -1.29 -2.67
N PHE A 46 -0.44 -0.27 -2.02
CA PHE A 46 -1.81 -0.35 -1.48
C PHE A 46 -2.83 -0.61 -2.60
N PHE A 47 -2.71 0.08 -3.73
CA PHE A 47 -3.59 -0.15 -4.89
C PHE A 47 -3.40 -1.55 -5.45
N ALA A 48 -2.15 -2.01 -5.60
CA ALA A 48 -1.87 -3.36 -6.10
C ALA A 48 -2.49 -4.42 -5.19
N ILE A 49 -2.30 -4.30 -3.88
CA ILE A 49 -2.88 -5.22 -2.89
C ILE A 49 -4.41 -5.20 -3.00
N THR A 50 -5.01 -4.02 -3.10
CA THR A 50 -6.47 -3.88 -3.23
C THR A 50 -6.99 -4.58 -4.50
N VAL A 51 -6.32 -4.38 -5.64
CA VAL A 51 -6.74 -5.00 -6.91
C VAL A 51 -6.50 -6.51 -6.89
N LEU A 52 -5.36 -6.97 -6.36
CA LEU A 52 -5.07 -8.41 -6.23
C LEU A 52 -6.10 -9.10 -5.33
N SER A 53 -6.44 -8.48 -4.20
CA SER A 53 -7.46 -9.00 -3.30
C SER A 53 -8.83 -9.11 -3.99
N ASP A 54 -9.17 -8.10 -4.79
CA ASP A 54 -10.43 -8.11 -5.53
C ASP A 54 -10.43 -9.17 -6.65
N LEU A 55 -9.30 -9.39 -7.33
CA LEU A 55 -9.16 -10.48 -8.30
C LEU A 55 -9.39 -11.84 -7.63
N LEU A 56 -8.77 -12.07 -6.48
CA LEU A 56 -8.98 -13.31 -5.72
C LEU A 56 -10.44 -13.46 -5.29
N ARG A 57 -11.07 -12.39 -4.80
CA ARG A 57 -12.48 -12.40 -4.41
C ARG A 57 -13.39 -12.79 -5.59
N GLN A 58 -13.06 -12.29 -6.78
CA GLN A 58 -13.90 -12.49 -7.96
C GLN A 58 -13.64 -13.81 -8.71
N ARG A 59 -12.40 -14.29 -8.69
CA ARG A 59 -11.98 -15.43 -9.51
C ARG A 59 -11.55 -16.67 -8.71
N GLY A 60 -11.24 -16.50 -7.43
CA GLY A 60 -10.67 -17.56 -6.60
C GLY A 60 -9.19 -17.83 -6.84
N GLU A 61 -8.64 -17.35 -7.96
CA GLU A 61 -7.22 -17.51 -8.30
C GLU A 61 -6.73 -16.36 -9.16
N PHE A 62 -5.42 -16.18 -9.25
CA PHE A 62 -4.85 -15.15 -10.12
C PHE A 62 -4.81 -15.61 -11.59
N PRO A 63 -5.16 -14.73 -12.54
CA PRO A 63 -4.92 -15.00 -13.96
C PRO A 63 -3.44 -15.21 -14.25
N GLU A 64 -3.14 -16.00 -15.29
CA GLU A 64 -1.76 -16.32 -15.67
C GLU A 64 -0.84 -15.10 -15.82
N PRO A 65 -1.24 -13.99 -16.49
CA PRO A 65 -0.34 -12.83 -16.58
C PRO A 65 0.01 -12.24 -15.21
N VAL A 66 -0.93 -12.23 -14.26
CA VAL A 66 -0.69 -11.74 -12.90
C VAL A 66 0.25 -12.69 -12.16
N ARG A 67 0.03 -14.02 -12.30
CA ARG A 67 0.92 -15.03 -11.69
C ARG A 67 2.37 -14.88 -12.16
N ASN A 68 2.56 -14.66 -13.46
CA ASN A 68 3.91 -14.52 -14.03
C ASN A 68 4.66 -13.34 -13.40
N VAL A 69 4.02 -12.16 -13.34
CA VAL A 69 4.62 -10.98 -12.71
C VAL A 69 4.89 -11.21 -11.22
N LEU A 70 3.98 -11.88 -10.51
CA LEU A 70 4.18 -12.21 -9.10
C LEU A 70 5.40 -13.12 -8.93
N THR A 71 5.52 -14.17 -9.73
CA THR A 71 6.63 -15.12 -9.66
C THR A 71 7.99 -14.44 -9.91
N GLU A 72 8.05 -13.56 -10.90
CA GLU A 72 9.28 -12.86 -11.25
C GLU A 72 9.71 -11.82 -10.22
N ASN A 73 8.76 -11.16 -9.56
CA ASN A 73 9.04 -9.95 -8.80
C ASN A 73 8.77 -10.05 -7.29
N LEU A 74 8.21 -11.18 -6.81
CA LEU A 74 7.69 -11.27 -5.45
C LEU A 74 8.76 -11.15 -4.36
N GLU A 75 9.99 -11.56 -4.64
CA GLU A 75 11.08 -11.51 -3.67
C GLU A 75 11.72 -10.14 -3.47
N UNK A 76 11.50 -9.11 -4.25
CA UNK A 76 11.91 -8.14 -4.17
C UNK A 76 11.39 -7.31 -4.79
N PRO A 77 10.38 -7.06 -4.64
CA PRO A 77 9.69 -6.15 -5.52
C PRO A 77 10.23 -4.72 -5.43
N THR A 78 10.67 -4.25 -6.56
CA THR A 78 11.06 -2.83 -6.71
C THR A 78 9.81 -1.96 -6.93
N PHE A 79 9.96 -0.63 -6.89
CA PHE A 79 8.85 0.28 -7.24
C PHE A 79 8.34 0.00 -8.66
N GLY A 80 9.25 -0.22 -9.62
CA GLY A 80 8.88 -0.59 -10.99
C GLY A 80 8.07 -1.89 -11.04
N ALA A 81 8.48 -2.89 -10.28
CA ALA A 81 7.77 -4.17 -10.18
C ALA A 81 6.34 -3.99 -9.63
N TRP A 82 6.16 -3.15 -8.65
CA TRP A 82 4.83 -2.80 -8.17
C TRP A 82 3.98 -2.05 -9.20
N UNK A 83 4.53 -1.31 -9.96
CA UNK A 83 3.95 -0.69 -10.91
C UNK A 83 3.45 -1.55 -11.87
N GLU A 84 4.32 -2.44 -12.36
CA GLU A 84 3.98 -3.48 -13.35
C GLU A 84 2.85 -4.42 -12.85
N LEU A 85 3.00 -4.91 -11.65
CA LEU A 85 2.00 -5.77 -11.03
C LEU A 85 0.62 -5.10 -10.97
N LEU A 86 0.58 -3.82 -10.58
CA LEU A 86 -0.66 -3.05 -10.54
C LEU A 86 -1.29 -2.93 -11.95
N ALA A 87 -0.48 -2.64 -12.96
CA ALA A 87 -0.94 -2.50 -14.35
C ALA A 87 -1.57 -3.82 -14.84
N VAL A 88 -0.81 -4.91 -14.70
CA VAL A 88 -1.28 -6.23 -15.15
C VAL A 88 -2.52 -6.66 -14.36
N ALA A 89 -2.55 -6.43 -13.05
CA ALA A 89 -3.70 -6.79 -12.22
C ALA A 89 -4.97 -6.03 -12.64
N VAL A 90 -4.86 -4.70 -12.85
CA VAL A 90 -5.99 -3.87 -13.28
C VAL A 90 -6.52 -4.30 -14.67
N ASP A 91 -5.62 -4.66 -15.59
CA ASP A 91 -6.03 -5.09 -16.92
C ASP A 91 -6.72 -6.46 -16.92
N ASN A 92 -6.47 -7.26 -15.90
CA ASN A 92 -7.08 -8.58 -15.76
C ASN A 92 -8.36 -8.59 -14.91
N LEU A 93 -8.79 -7.43 -14.39
CA LEU A 93 -10.09 -7.33 -13.71
C LEU A 93 -11.22 -7.63 -14.69
N PRO A 94 -12.25 -8.35 -14.28
CA PRO A 94 -13.38 -8.65 -15.17
C PRO A 94 -14.01 -7.38 -15.74
N ARG A 95 -14.25 -7.38 -17.05
CA ARG A 95 -14.90 -6.28 -17.79
C ARG A 95 -16.25 -6.78 -18.27
N GLY A 96 -17.31 -6.07 -17.95
CA GLY A 96 -18.61 -6.42 -18.52
C GLY A 96 -19.81 -6.03 -17.68
N LYS A 97 -20.97 -5.99 -18.36
CA LYS A 97 -22.25 -5.57 -17.75
C LYS A 97 -22.80 -6.59 -16.72
N GLU A 98 -22.38 -7.83 -16.79
CA GLU A 98 -22.81 -8.92 -15.90
C GLU A 98 -21.72 -9.39 -14.93
N GLY A 99 -20.57 -8.73 -14.97
CA GLY A 99 -19.44 -9.10 -14.12
C GLY A 99 -19.54 -8.54 -12.71
N ALA A 100 -18.84 -9.19 -11.82
CA ALA A 100 -18.69 -8.68 -10.46
C ALA A 100 -18.07 -7.28 -10.51
N ARG A 101 -18.71 -6.35 -9.84
CA ARG A 101 -18.20 -4.99 -9.74
C ARG A 101 -16.93 -4.98 -8.89
N CYS A 102 -15.95 -4.19 -9.32
CA CYS A 102 -14.77 -3.97 -8.48
C CYS A 102 -15.19 -3.42 -7.11
N PHE A 103 -14.62 -3.96 -6.07
CA PHE A 103 -14.94 -3.54 -4.71
C PHE A 103 -14.73 -2.04 -4.54
N VAL A 104 -13.59 -1.53 -5.05
CA VAL A 104 -13.32 -0.08 -5.07
C VAL A 104 -13.58 0.41 -6.50
N ALA A 105 -14.82 0.81 -6.74
CA ALA A 105 -15.32 1.13 -8.08
C ALA A 105 -14.50 2.16 -8.89
N UNK A 106 -13.83 3.09 -8.36
CA UNK A 106 -13.11 4.03 -8.92
C UNK A 106 -11.80 3.71 -9.24
N LEU A 107 -11.31 2.78 -8.51
CA LEU A 107 -9.86 2.49 -8.53
C LEU A 107 -9.35 2.06 -9.92
N PRO A 108 -9.98 1.14 -10.65
CA PRO A 108 -9.40 0.71 -11.93
C PRO A 108 -9.26 1.83 -12.96
N SER A 109 -10.26 2.69 -13.10
CA SER A 109 -10.16 3.82 -14.04
C SER A 109 -9.14 4.84 -13.56
N PHE A 110 -9.11 5.16 -12.27
CA PHE A 110 -8.12 6.07 -11.71
C PHE A 110 -6.70 5.56 -11.97
N VAL A 111 -6.47 4.26 -11.77
CA VAL A 111 -5.15 3.65 -12.00
C VAL A 111 -4.75 3.76 -13.47
N ARG A 112 -5.62 3.34 -14.39
CA ARG A 112 -5.30 3.36 -15.84
C ARG A 112 -5.11 4.77 -16.38
N ASP A 113 -6.02 5.67 -16.02
CA ASP A 113 -6.14 6.95 -16.70
C ASP A 113 -5.28 8.05 -16.06
N ARG A 114 -4.90 7.89 -14.81
CA ARG A 114 -4.20 8.93 -14.06
C ARG A 114 -2.95 8.44 -13.33
N TRP A 115 -3.06 7.35 -12.56
CA TRP A 115 -1.97 6.92 -11.67
C TRP A 115 -0.77 6.37 -12.47
N LEU A 116 -1.00 5.33 -13.27
CA LEU A 116 0.09 4.72 -14.06
C LEU A 116 0.73 5.71 -15.06
N PRO A 117 -0.04 6.54 -15.79
CA PRO A 117 0.58 7.56 -16.65
C PRO A 117 1.47 8.56 -15.90
N ALA A 118 1.17 8.87 -14.64
CA ALA A 118 1.99 9.79 -13.84
C ALA A 118 3.24 9.12 -13.29
N LEU A 119 3.20 7.81 -13.05
CA LEU A 119 4.39 7.08 -12.62
C LEU A 119 5.43 7.01 -13.74
N GLY A 120 5.00 6.62 -14.95
CA GLY A 120 5.87 6.47 -16.10
C GLY A 120 6.98 5.44 -15.90
N GLY A 121 7.88 5.36 -16.84
CA GLY A 121 9.00 4.43 -16.76
C GLY A 121 9.92 4.61 -17.97
N GLY A 122 10.91 3.76 -18.07
CA GLY A 122 11.81 3.77 -19.20
C GLY A 122 12.65 5.05 -19.28
N GLU A 123 12.59 5.71 -20.43
CA GLU A 123 13.42 6.88 -20.75
C GLU A 123 12.77 8.23 -20.40
N ASP A 124 11.63 8.22 -19.69
CA ASP A 124 10.97 9.46 -19.30
C ASP A 124 11.89 10.35 -18.45
N PRO A 125 11.89 11.66 -18.68
CA PRO A 125 12.76 12.55 -17.93
C PRO A 125 12.30 12.70 -16.46
N PRO A 126 13.26 12.86 -15.53
CA PRO A 126 12.94 12.94 -14.09
C PRO A 126 11.98 14.06 -13.70
N GLU A 127 11.91 15.12 -14.50
CA GLU A 127 10.99 16.24 -14.25
C GLU A 127 9.54 15.95 -14.64
N GLU A 128 9.26 14.81 -15.27
CA GLU A 128 7.93 14.47 -15.74
C GLU A 128 7.30 13.26 -15.00
N LYS A 129 8.10 12.25 -14.68
CA LYS A 129 7.61 10.96 -14.20
C LYS A 129 8.24 10.58 -12.85
N LEU A 130 7.44 9.97 -11.99
CA LEU A 130 7.86 9.67 -10.62
C LEU A 130 8.89 8.53 -10.53
N ILE A 131 8.81 7.54 -11.41
CA ILE A 131 9.83 6.46 -11.45
C ILE A 131 11.18 7.02 -11.91
N ALA A 132 11.19 7.90 -12.92
CA ALA A 132 12.42 8.54 -13.37
C ALA A 132 13.01 9.44 -12.27
N LEU A 133 12.15 10.17 -11.55
CA LEU A 133 12.57 10.97 -10.39
C LEU A 133 13.18 10.06 -9.30
N ARG A 134 12.54 8.94 -8.99
CA ARG A 134 13.05 7.98 -7.99
C ARG A 134 14.43 7.47 -8.38
N ASN A 135 14.60 7.12 -9.66
CA ASN A 135 15.90 6.63 -10.13
C ASN A 135 16.99 7.71 -10.04
N LEU A 136 16.64 8.95 -10.41
CA LEU A 136 17.56 10.07 -10.24
C LEU A 136 17.98 10.23 -8.76
N LEU A 137 17.00 10.23 -7.83
CA LEU A 137 17.29 10.39 -6.40
C LEU A 137 18.15 9.24 -5.86
N ALA A 138 17.89 8.02 -6.30
CA ALA A 138 18.63 6.83 -5.82
C ALA A 138 20.09 6.82 -6.31
N HIS A 139 20.35 7.36 -7.50
CA HIS A 139 21.70 7.33 -8.10
C HIS A 139 22.50 8.63 -7.90
N ALA A 140 21.83 9.76 -7.70
CA ALA A 140 22.52 11.06 -7.58
C ALA A 140 23.16 11.33 -6.22
N GLY A 141 22.86 10.50 -5.21
CA GLY A 141 23.28 10.77 -3.86
C GLY A 141 22.59 12.00 -3.28
N ARG A 142 23.18 13.18 -3.43
CA ARG A 142 22.56 14.43 -2.98
C ARG A 142 22.42 15.40 -4.15
N LEU A 143 21.22 15.85 -4.42
CA LEU A 143 20.97 16.87 -5.43
C LEU A 143 21.32 18.26 -4.90
N PRO A 144 21.91 19.13 -5.77
CA PRO A 144 22.04 20.54 -5.40
C PRO A 144 20.68 21.17 -5.11
N ASP A 145 20.62 22.05 -4.15
CA ASP A 145 19.39 22.73 -3.70
C ASP A 145 18.59 23.37 -4.84
N VAL A 146 19.26 24.01 -5.78
CA VAL A 146 18.60 24.66 -6.93
C VAL A 146 17.87 23.60 -7.78
N GLN A 147 18.51 22.48 -8.02
CA GLN A 147 17.92 21.38 -8.80
C GLN A 147 16.76 20.74 -8.02
N ALA A 148 16.94 20.51 -6.71
CA ALA A 148 15.87 19.96 -5.88
C ALA A 148 14.61 20.86 -5.89
N ARG A 149 14.80 22.19 -5.77
CA ARG A 149 13.69 23.14 -5.84
C ARG A 149 13.00 23.14 -7.20
N LYS A 150 13.77 23.03 -8.30
CA LYS A 150 13.22 22.97 -9.66
C LYS A 150 12.33 21.72 -9.82
N LEU A 151 12.86 20.54 -9.45
CA LEU A 151 12.12 19.28 -9.54
C LEU A 151 10.88 19.26 -8.63
N ARG A 152 11.02 19.75 -7.38
CA ARG A 152 9.87 19.87 -6.48
C ARG A 152 8.76 20.73 -7.09
N LYS A 153 9.11 21.87 -7.69
CA LYS A 153 8.13 22.74 -8.34
C LYS A 153 7.44 22.05 -9.53
N ALA A 154 8.19 21.27 -10.32
CA ALA A 154 7.64 20.54 -11.47
C ALA A 154 6.65 19.45 -11.02
N HIS A 155 7.00 18.67 -10.00
CA HIS A 155 6.20 17.52 -9.58
C HIS A 155 5.05 17.85 -8.63
N ARG A 156 5.23 18.82 -7.72
CA ARG A 156 4.30 19.05 -6.61
C ARG A 156 2.85 19.20 -7.06
N LYS A 157 2.59 20.12 -8.00
CA LYS A 157 1.21 20.38 -8.47
C LYS A 157 0.57 19.14 -9.09
N ARG A 158 1.36 18.38 -9.88
CA ARG A 158 0.89 17.15 -10.51
C ARG A 158 0.56 16.08 -9.46
N PHE A 159 1.43 15.93 -8.47
CA PHE A 159 1.25 14.95 -7.40
C PHE A 159 0.04 15.31 -6.53
N GLU A 160 -0.11 16.60 -6.16
CA GLU A 160 -1.30 17.08 -5.43
C GLU A 160 -2.59 16.81 -6.21
N ALA A 161 -2.57 16.98 -7.54
CA ALA A 161 -3.74 16.67 -8.37
C ALA A 161 -4.04 15.15 -8.38
N LEU A 162 -3.02 14.29 -8.32
CA LEU A 162 -3.22 12.85 -8.17
C LEU A 162 -3.86 12.51 -6.82
N ILE A 163 -3.36 13.12 -5.74
CA ILE A 163 -3.93 12.94 -4.39
C ILE A 163 -5.41 13.37 -4.39
N GLY A 164 -5.71 14.51 -4.98
CA GLY A 164 -7.11 14.98 -5.11
C GLY A 164 -8.01 13.96 -5.82
N GLY A 165 -7.45 13.27 -6.83
CA GLY A 165 -8.17 12.22 -7.56
C GLY A 165 -8.47 10.96 -6.76
N MET A 166 -7.84 10.79 -5.58
CA MET A 166 -8.08 9.64 -4.71
C MET A 166 -9.25 9.86 -3.73
N ALA A 167 -10.01 10.95 -3.87
CA ALA A 167 -11.13 11.27 -2.96
C ALA A 167 -12.14 10.11 -2.83
N PHE A 168 -12.28 9.25 -3.84
CA PHE A 168 -13.15 8.07 -3.77
C PHE A 168 -12.78 7.12 -2.62
N LEU A 169 -11.53 7.13 -2.16
CA LEU A 169 -11.10 6.27 -1.04
C LEU A 169 -11.74 6.68 0.29
N THR A 170 -12.21 7.92 0.42
CA THR A 170 -12.86 8.38 1.66
C THR A 170 -14.19 7.67 1.94
N GLU A 171 -14.77 7.01 0.90
CA GLU A 171 -15.99 6.22 1.04
C GLU A 171 -15.76 4.84 1.68
N TYR A 172 -14.50 4.48 1.90
CA TYR A 172 -14.11 3.18 2.41
C TYR A 172 -13.45 3.33 3.77
N ASP A 173 -13.74 2.41 4.66
CA ASP A 173 -13.05 2.32 5.94
C ASP A 173 -12.05 1.18 5.89
N LEU A 174 -10.82 1.45 6.29
CA LEU A 174 -9.85 0.40 6.53
C LEU A 174 -10.04 -0.06 7.97
N VAL A 175 -10.27 -1.35 8.18
CA VAL A 175 -10.46 -1.89 9.52
C VAL A 175 -9.52 -3.06 9.77
N ALA A 176 -9.14 -3.23 11.02
CA ALA A 176 -8.28 -4.33 11.42
C ALA A 176 -8.85 -4.99 12.67
N CYS A 177 -8.62 -6.29 12.78
CA CYS A 177 -9.08 -7.05 13.94
C CYS A 177 -7.90 -7.30 14.87
N ASP A 178 -8.05 -6.86 16.11
CA ASP A 178 -7.08 -7.11 17.16
C ASP A 178 -7.02 -8.62 17.46
N ARG A 179 -5.83 -9.15 17.59
CA ARG A 179 -5.59 -10.57 17.84
C ARG A 179 -6.33 -11.12 19.07
N GLU A 180 -6.34 -10.35 20.14
CA GLU A 180 -6.90 -10.79 21.42
C GLU A 180 -8.39 -10.51 21.59
N ALA A 181 -8.96 -9.67 20.72
CA ALA A 181 -10.33 -9.17 20.90
C ALA A 181 -11.19 -9.29 19.64
N CYS A 182 -10.75 -10.05 18.65
CA CYS A 182 -11.41 -10.14 17.34
C CYS A 182 -12.85 -10.67 17.42
N ASP A 183 -13.13 -11.51 18.37
CA ASP A 183 -14.46 -12.08 18.61
C ASP A 183 -15.44 -11.11 19.28
N ARG A 184 -14.97 -9.92 19.61
CA ARG A 184 -15.79 -8.86 20.22
C ARG A 184 -15.83 -7.65 19.29
N GLU A 185 -16.97 -6.99 19.22
CA GLU A 185 -17.08 -5.72 18.44
C GLU A 185 -16.01 -4.70 18.87
N GLU A 186 -15.59 -4.77 20.13
CA GLU A 186 -14.57 -3.89 20.69
C GLU A 186 -13.17 -4.11 20.13
N GLY A 187 -12.91 -5.26 19.52
CA GLY A 187 -11.61 -5.58 18.93
C GLY A 187 -11.47 -5.14 17.49
N ILE A 188 -12.48 -4.50 16.90
CA ILE A 188 -12.40 -4.03 15.52
C ILE A 188 -12.01 -2.55 15.53
N LEU A 189 -10.85 -2.25 14.97
CA LEU A 189 -10.27 -0.92 14.95
C LEU A 189 -10.41 -0.28 13.57
N GLN A 190 -10.68 1.03 13.56
CA GLN A 190 -10.76 1.82 12.34
C GLN A 190 -9.40 2.44 12.04
N LEU A 191 -8.80 2.05 10.93
CA LEU A 191 -7.48 2.51 10.49
C LEU A 191 -7.64 3.62 9.46
N LYS A 192 -8.14 4.77 9.93
CA LYS A 192 -8.44 5.92 9.08
C LYS A 192 -7.75 7.16 9.65
N GLY A 193 -7.11 7.94 8.80
CA GLY A 193 -6.31 9.07 9.23
C GLY A 193 -5.07 8.67 10.01
N LEU A 194 -4.64 9.55 10.87
CA LEU A 194 -3.50 9.35 11.77
C LEU A 194 -3.98 9.47 13.21
N PRO A 195 -3.73 8.50 14.04
CA PRO A 195 -4.01 8.68 15.47
C PRO A 195 -3.08 9.74 16.05
N ASP A 196 -3.51 10.43 17.09
CA ASP A 196 -2.62 11.32 17.83
C ASP A 196 -1.48 10.51 18.46
N PRO A 197 -0.28 11.09 18.57
CA PRO A 197 0.84 10.36 19.16
C PRO A 197 0.49 9.78 20.54
N GLY A 198 0.69 8.47 20.70
CA GLY A 198 0.40 7.76 21.93
C GLY A 198 -1.08 7.37 22.11
N GLN A 199 -1.93 7.63 21.13
CA GLN A 199 -3.33 7.18 21.18
C GLN A 199 -3.55 5.94 20.30
N ALA A 200 -4.37 5.03 20.79
CA ALA A 200 -4.80 3.88 20.00
C ALA A 200 -5.77 4.29 18.90
N PHE A 201 -5.85 3.48 17.86
CA PHE A 201 -6.84 3.67 16.81
C PHE A 201 -8.27 3.61 17.40
N PRO A 202 -9.19 4.44 16.89
CA PRO A 202 -10.57 4.38 17.36
C PRO A 202 -11.23 3.06 16.97
N LYS A 203 -12.20 2.66 17.76
CA LYS A 203 -13.01 1.47 17.45
C LYS A 203 -13.90 1.75 16.25
N PHE A 204 -14.04 0.77 15.39
CA PHE A 204 -14.94 0.85 14.24
C PHE A 204 -16.39 0.80 14.74
N LYS A 205 -17.19 1.75 14.33
CA LYS A 205 -18.59 1.90 14.76
C LYS A 205 -19.60 1.45 13.72
N GLY A 206 -19.14 0.93 12.59
CA GLY A 206 -20.02 0.46 11.54
C GLY A 206 -20.44 -1.00 11.75
N HIS A 207 -21.42 -1.41 10.97
CA HIS A 207 -21.83 -2.82 10.91
C HIS A 207 -20.95 -3.57 9.91
N LEU A 208 -20.58 -4.80 10.25
CA LEU A 208 -19.94 -5.73 9.31
C LEU A 208 -20.88 -6.88 9.01
N SER A 209 -21.04 -7.21 7.73
CA SER A 209 -21.87 -8.34 7.31
C SER A 209 -21.08 -9.66 7.27
N PHE A 210 -19.85 -9.64 7.76
CA PHE A 210 -18.95 -10.81 7.81
C PHE A 210 -18.23 -10.83 9.16
N ALA A 211 -17.69 -11.98 9.54
CA ALA A 211 -16.88 -12.12 10.74
C ALA A 211 -15.40 -11.85 10.39
N PRO A 212 -14.84 -10.74 10.85
CA PRO A 212 -13.42 -10.47 10.58
C PRO A 212 -12.55 -11.47 11.36
N GLN A 213 -11.38 -11.78 10.79
CA GLN A 213 -10.45 -12.72 11.40
C GLN A 213 -9.30 -11.98 12.09
N PRO A 214 -8.70 -12.57 13.12
CA PRO A 214 -7.58 -11.96 13.82
C PRO A 214 -6.45 -11.58 12.89
N GLU A 215 -5.84 -10.45 13.17
CA GLU A 215 -4.66 -9.94 12.47
C GLU A 215 -4.85 -9.69 10.97
N ARG A 216 -6.10 -9.64 10.49
CA ARG A 216 -6.39 -9.29 9.10
C ARG A 216 -6.85 -7.84 8.99
N VAL A 217 -6.60 -7.28 7.82
CA VAL A 217 -7.02 -5.93 7.46
C VAL A 217 -8.05 -6.02 6.33
N TYR A 218 -9.13 -5.29 6.48
CA TYR A 218 -10.21 -5.28 5.49
C TYR A 218 -10.50 -3.85 5.04
N LEU A 219 -10.78 -3.70 3.75
CA LEU A 219 -11.37 -2.47 3.25
C LEU A 219 -12.88 -2.67 3.25
N VAL A 220 -13.62 -1.77 3.90
CA VAL A 220 -15.06 -1.94 4.18
C VAL A 220 -15.87 -0.82 3.54
N ARG A 221 -17.02 -1.17 2.97
CA ARG A 221 -18.01 -0.21 2.49
C ARG A 221 -19.41 -0.82 2.61
N GLY A 222 -20.31 -0.11 3.29
CA GLY A 222 -21.70 -0.57 3.45
C GLY A 222 -21.84 -1.90 4.17
N GLY A 223 -20.89 -2.23 5.05
CA GLY A 223 -20.87 -3.49 5.79
C GLY A 223 -20.15 -4.63 5.08
N GLU A 224 -19.95 -4.54 3.77
CA GLU A 224 -19.18 -5.55 3.03
C GLU A 224 -17.69 -5.29 3.17
N GLY A 225 -16.87 -6.34 3.17
CA GLY A 225 -15.44 -6.24 3.35
C GLY A 225 -14.62 -6.95 2.27
N LEU A 226 -13.50 -6.36 1.92
CA LEU A 226 -12.48 -6.95 1.06
C LEU A 226 -11.25 -7.22 1.93
N ASP A 227 -10.90 -8.50 2.11
CA ASP A 227 -9.69 -8.90 2.85
C ASP A 227 -8.45 -8.47 2.04
N LEU A 228 -7.68 -7.55 2.60
CA LEU A 228 -6.50 -6.99 1.95
C LEU A 228 -5.26 -7.81 2.27
N PHE A 229 -5.29 -9.08 1.93
CA PHE A 229 -4.06 -9.87 2.02
C PHE A 229 -3.10 -9.46 0.88
N PRO A 230 -1.82 -9.24 1.13
CA PRO A 230 -1.05 -9.53 2.35
C PRO A 230 -0.84 -8.36 3.32
N LEU A 231 -1.74 -7.41 3.41
CA LEU A 231 -1.65 -6.36 4.42
C LEU A 231 -1.95 -6.97 5.79
N HIS A 232 -1.12 -6.68 6.78
CA HIS A 232 -1.27 -7.25 8.12
C HIS A 232 -1.63 -6.16 9.13
N ALA A 233 -2.45 -6.49 10.11
CA ALA A 233 -2.96 -5.52 11.06
C ALA A 233 -1.92 -5.13 12.12
N PHE A 234 -1.71 -5.99 13.08
CA PHE A 234 -0.92 -5.68 14.26
C PHE A 234 0.15 -6.73 14.44
N THR A 235 1.36 -6.35 14.10
CA THR A 235 2.54 -7.20 14.29
C THR A 235 3.56 -6.38 15.07
N ASP A 236 4.20 -6.97 16.04
CA ASP A 236 5.26 -6.32 16.77
C ASP A 236 6.33 -5.84 15.80
N ILE A 237 6.62 -4.56 15.85
CA ILE A 237 7.65 -3.97 15.01
C ILE A 237 8.99 -4.31 15.65
N LEU A 238 9.83 -5.02 14.93
CA LEU A 238 11.12 -5.46 15.40
C LEU A 238 12.24 -4.71 14.70
N GLN A 239 13.20 -4.24 15.46
CA GLN A 239 14.40 -3.61 14.93
C GLN A 239 15.64 -4.30 15.48
N TRP A 240 16.63 -4.48 14.61
CA TRP A 240 17.90 -5.05 15.03
C TRP A 240 18.62 -4.13 16.03
N ARG A 241 18.88 -4.64 17.20
CA ARG A 241 19.62 -3.92 18.24
C ARG A 241 20.65 -4.85 18.87
N GLY A 242 21.88 -4.72 18.46
CA GLY A 242 22.95 -5.60 18.89
C GLY A 242 22.82 -6.98 18.23
N GLU A 243 22.67 -8.03 19.02
CA GLU A 243 22.55 -9.41 18.53
C GLU A 243 21.11 -9.90 18.46
N GLU A 244 20.13 -9.06 18.80
CA GLU A 244 18.74 -9.46 18.90
C GLU A 244 17.80 -8.48 18.18
N PHE A 245 16.67 -9.01 17.72
CA PHE A 245 15.55 -8.17 17.31
C PHE A 245 14.74 -7.82 18.54
N LYS A 246 14.50 -6.52 18.75
CA LYS A 246 13.73 -6.02 19.89
C LYS A 246 12.52 -5.23 19.40
N PRO A 247 11.39 -5.31 20.11
CA PRO A 247 10.23 -4.50 19.78
C PRO A 247 10.55 -3.01 19.83
N VAL A 248 10.02 -2.26 18.87
CA VAL A 248 10.24 -0.81 18.73
C VAL A 248 8.88 -0.14 18.54
N GLY A 249 8.33 0.36 19.62
CA GLY A 249 7.08 1.11 19.57
C GLY A 249 5.82 0.25 19.52
N GLU A 250 4.72 0.88 19.26
CA GLU A 250 3.41 0.24 19.25
C GLU A 250 3.15 -0.51 17.93
N ALA A 251 2.39 -1.58 18.02
CA ALA A 251 1.96 -2.32 16.85
C ALA A 251 1.09 -1.42 15.95
N ALA A 252 1.32 -1.47 14.66
CA ALA A 252 0.62 -0.67 13.67
C ALA A 252 0.42 -1.49 12.40
N PRO A 253 -0.57 -1.15 11.58
CA PRO A 253 -0.77 -1.85 10.31
C PRO A 253 0.49 -1.86 9.47
N GLN A 254 0.80 -3.01 8.90
CA GLN A 254 2.01 -3.24 8.13
C GLN A 254 1.66 -3.55 6.69
N ILE A 255 2.38 -2.94 5.76
CA ILE A 255 2.20 -3.28 4.35
C ILE A 255 3.26 -4.29 3.92
N TYR A 256 2.86 -5.25 3.11
CA TYR A 256 3.75 -6.27 2.59
C TYR A 256 4.95 -5.62 1.89
N PHE A 257 6.13 -6.10 2.21
CA PHE A 257 7.38 -5.61 1.67
C PHE A 257 8.02 -6.62 0.71
N ARG A 258 8.32 -7.80 1.20
CA ARG A 258 8.89 -8.87 0.36
C ARG A 258 8.79 -10.22 1.06
N VAL A 259 8.95 -11.29 0.30
CA VAL A 259 9.13 -12.64 0.84
C VAL A 259 10.61 -12.80 1.20
N SER A 260 10.89 -13.17 2.43
CA SER A 260 12.24 -13.46 2.84
C SER A 260 12.69 -14.85 2.35
N ARG A 261 13.94 -14.95 1.94
CA ARG A 261 14.57 -16.24 1.61
C ARG A 261 14.60 -17.22 2.80
N LYS A 262 14.40 -16.72 4.01
CA LYS A 262 14.31 -17.55 5.22
C LYS A 262 12.90 -18.10 5.47
N GLY A 263 11.95 -17.86 4.58
CA GLY A 263 10.60 -18.39 4.68
C GLY A 263 9.66 -17.60 5.60
N TYR A 264 9.79 -16.29 5.63
CA TYR A 264 8.85 -15.42 6.34
C TYR A 264 8.54 -14.16 5.52
N LEU A 265 7.49 -13.47 5.89
CA LEU A 265 7.11 -12.20 5.27
C LEU A 265 7.79 -11.04 5.99
N GLU A 266 8.32 -10.12 5.23
CA GLU A 266 8.88 -8.87 5.74
C GLU A 266 7.92 -7.72 5.42
N TYR A 267 7.72 -6.84 6.38
CA TYR A 267 6.80 -5.70 6.27
C TYR A 267 7.50 -4.40 6.56
N ILE A 268 7.06 -3.35 5.88
CA ILE A 268 7.50 -1.99 6.20
C ILE A 268 6.54 -1.39 7.22
N SER A 269 7.09 -0.81 8.28
CA SER A 269 6.33 -0.11 9.30
C SER A 269 5.89 1.27 8.79
N PHE A 270 4.67 1.68 9.12
CA PHE A 270 4.22 3.04 8.85
C PHE A 270 4.71 4.04 9.89
N SER A 271 4.99 3.58 11.11
CA SER A 271 5.45 4.46 12.19
C SER A 271 6.96 4.66 12.19
N ASP A 272 7.71 3.65 11.77
CA ASP A 272 9.17 3.70 11.69
C ASP A 272 9.65 2.82 10.56
N ARG A 273 10.08 3.42 9.47
CA ARG A 273 10.50 2.73 8.26
C ARG A 273 11.76 1.87 8.43
N ALA A 274 12.50 2.07 9.49
CA ALA A 274 13.66 1.25 9.80
C ALA A 274 13.29 -0.04 10.54
N ALA A 275 12.06 -0.15 11.01
CA ALA A 275 11.59 -1.33 11.74
C ALA A 275 11.07 -2.39 10.77
N PHE A 276 11.32 -3.63 11.12
CA PHE A 276 10.85 -4.80 10.37
C PHE A 276 10.01 -5.65 11.29
N SER A 277 8.93 -6.18 10.77
CA SER A 277 8.17 -7.20 11.46
C SER A 277 8.31 -8.52 10.73
N HIS A 278 8.45 -9.58 11.49
CA HIS A 278 8.44 -10.94 11.00
C HIS A 278 7.09 -11.55 11.35
N LEU A 279 6.34 -11.92 10.36
CA LEU A 279 5.14 -12.70 10.63
C LEU A 279 5.52 -14.16 10.75
N GLY A 280 4.86 -14.80 11.68
CA GLY A 280 5.08 -16.19 11.95
C GLY A 280 4.76 -17.10 10.77
N GLU A 281 5.07 -18.36 10.97
CA GLU A 281 4.92 -19.41 9.97
C GLU A 281 3.52 -19.47 9.34
N GLU A 282 2.48 -19.24 10.14
CA GLU A 282 1.08 -19.26 9.67
C GLU A 282 0.81 -18.23 8.57
N ALA A 283 1.28 -16.98 8.75
CA ALA A 283 1.11 -15.93 7.75
C ALA A 283 1.88 -16.26 6.47
N TYR A 284 3.08 -16.84 6.61
CA TYR A 284 3.87 -17.26 5.47
C TYR A 284 3.22 -18.44 4.72
N GLN A 285 2.72 -19.43 5.43
CA GLN A 285 2.00 -20.56 4.84
C GLN A 285 0.76 -20.06 4.07
N ARG A 286 -0.03 -19.20 4.68
CA ARG A 286 -1.18 -18.60 3.99
C ARG A 286 -0.76 -17.85 2.73
N PHE A 287 0.33 -17.09 2.80
CA PHE A 287 0.87 -16.40 1.63
C PHE A 287 1.23 -17.39 0.53
N GLN A 288 1.92 -18.48 0.87
CA GLN A 288 2.27 -19.53 -0.08
C GLN A 288 1.04 -20.16 -0.73
N GLU A 289 0.01 -20.47 0.07
CA GLU A 289 -1.26 -21.03 -0.42
C GLU A 289 -1.96 -20.10 -1.41
N ILE A 290 -2.09 -18.83 -1.07
CA ILE A 290 -2.78 -17.84 -1.91
C ILE A 290 -2.02 -17.65 -3.23
N PHE A 291 -0.72 -17.54 -3.17
CA PHE A 291 0.11 -17.28 -4.35
C PHE A 291 0.59 -18.56 -5.04
N ARG A 292 0.39 -19.72 -4.44
CA ARG A 292 0.81 -21.05 -4.98
C ARG A 292 2.26 -21.04 -5.47
N LEU A 293 3.15 -20.45 -4.68
CA LEU A 293 4.53 -20.18 -5.10
C LEU A 293 5.30 -21.45 -5.53
N GLU A 294 5.10 -22.55 -4.83
CA GLU A 294 5.79 -23.81 -5.15
C GLU A 294 5.35 -24.39 -6.49
N GLU A 295 4.05 -24.34 -6.79
CA GLU A 295 3.51 -24.80 -8.08
C GLU A 295 4.04 -23.98 -9.25
N TRP A 296 4.14 -22.66 -9.04
CA TRP A 296 4.65 -21.76 -10.08
C TRP A 296 6.14 -21.98 -10.33
N ARG A 297 6.95 -22.13 -9.27
CA ARG A 297 8.39 -22.40 -9.38
C ARG A 297 8.66 -23.74 -10.06
N ALA A 298 7.83 -24.75 -9.80
CA ALA A 298 7.99 -26.06 -10.41
C ALA A 298 7.69 -26.07 -11.93
N ARG A 299 7.01 -25.05 -12.45
CA ARG A 299 6.65 -24.94 -13.88
C ARG A 299 7.68 -24.14 -14.70
N GLN A 300 8.63 -23.48 -14.04
CA GLN A 300 9.74 -22.77 -14.69
C GLN A 300 10.97 -23.65 -14.83
#